data_5de6e2d1be778183d15c468674cb5423
#
_entry.id   5de6e2d1be778183d15c468674cb5423
#
_cell.length_a   1.000
_cell.length_b   1.000
_cell.length_c   1.000
_cell.angle_alpha   90.00
_cell.angle_beta   90.00
_cell.angle_gamma   90.00
#
_symmetry.space_group_name_H-M   'P 1'
#
loop_
_entity.id
_entity.type
_entity.pdbx_description
1 polymer ?
#
loop_
_entity_poly.entity_id
_entity_poly.type
_entity_poly.pdbx_seq_one_letter_code
_entity_poly.pdbx_strand_id
1 'polypeptide(L)'
;MKFLDFRRALTQKIKALGYEVRYDDINKGTRPCFFIDLIDYQKEFNSNYREFKKLDFDIIYIPEKQEGNTTEIYSALEDLDNNFEVAGNKILVVADEEVEKRYLTMKNVMMHEVDKLGHYQFSIELYDRYRKPIDYELMQELHLNFNKGDDK
;
A
#
# COMPACT_ATOMS: atom_id res chain seq x y z
N MET A 1 7.72 0.19 -6.35
CA MET A 1 7.20 0.56 -5.02
C MET A 1 7.06 -0.68 -4.16
N LYS A 2 7.61 -0.67 -2.95
CA LYS A 2 7.65 -1.80 -2.02
C LYS A 2 6.59 -1.63 -0.94
N PHE A 3 6.18 -2.72 -0.30
CA PHE A 3 5.24 -2.67 0.84
C PHE A 3 5.70 -1.70 1.95
N LEU A 4 7.00 -1.66 2.24
CA LEU A 4 7.55 -0.78 3.24
C LEU A 4 7.34 0.72 2.94
N ASP A 5 7.22 1.11 1.68
CA ASP A 5 6.99 2.49 1.27
C ASP A 5 5.57 2.93 1.66
N PHE A 6 4.58 2.05 1.46
CA PHE A 6 3.19 2.27 1.92
C PHE A 6 3.12 2.35 3.44
N ARG A 7 3.77 1.41 4.12
CA ARG A 7 3.80 1.37 5.58
C ARG A 7 4.40 2.65 6.18
N ARG A 8 5.48 3.16 5.60
CA ARG A 8 6.09 4.44 6.01
C ARG A 8 5.14 5.62 5.81
N ALA A 9 4.49 5.68 4.65
CA ALA A 9 3.53 6.75 4.34
C ALA A 9 2.34 6.74 5.31
N LEU A 10 1.74 5.59 5.58
CA LEU A 10 0.67 5.42 6.55
C LEU A 10 1.10 5.79 7.97
N THR A 11 2.29 5.35 8.38
CA THR A 11 2.87 5.69 9.67
C THR A 11 3.04 7.20 9.86
N GLN A 12 3.55 7.89 8.85
CA GLN A 12 3.73 9.35 8.89
C GLN A 12 2.38 10.07 9.04
N LYS A 13 1.36 9.61 8.34
CA LYS A 13 0.00 10.16 8.43
C LYS A 13 -0.59 9.99 9.84
N ILE A 14 -0.46 8.81 10.42
CA ILE A 14 -0.98 8.51 11.76
C ILE A 14 -0.20 9.29 12.85
N LYS A 15 1.13 9.35 12.74
CA LYS A 15 1.96 10.12 13.68
C LYS A 15 1.68 11.62 13.62
N ALA A 16 1.33 12.16 12.46
CA ALA A 16 0.92 13.56 12.32
C ALA A 16 -0.35 13.90 13.13
N LEU A 17 -1.19 12.92 13.42
CA LEU A 17 -2.35 13.06 14.31
C LEU A 17 -2.00 12.92 15.80
N GLY A 18 -0.74 12.61 16.13
CA GLY A 18 -0.28 12.45 17.51
C GLY A 18 -0.44 11.04 18.08
N TYR A 19 -0.78 10.05 17.26
CA TYR A 19 -0.93 8.66 17.71
C TYR A 19 0.34 7.84 17.48
N GLU A 20 0.56 6.88 18.38
CA GLU A 20 1.58 5.84 18.21
C GLU A 20 1.13 4.79 17.18
N VAL A 21 2.08 4.22 16.46
CA VAL A 21 1.85 3.16 15.47
C VAL A 21 2.61 1.90 15.87
N ARG A 22 1.94 0.76 15.79
CA ARG A 22 2.47 -0.55 16.10
C ARG A 22 2.49 -1.46 14.91
N TYR A 23 3.38 -2.44 14.96
CA TYR A 23 3.62 -3.35 13.84
C TYR A 23 3.64 -4.83 14.23
N ASP A 24 3.99 -5.16 15.48
CA ASP A 24 4.34 -6.54 15.83
C ASP A 24 3.38 -7.22 16.80
N ASP A 25 2.69 -6.46 17.67
CA ASP A 25 1.75 -7.05 18.62
C ASP A 25 0.67 -6.04 19.04
N ILE A 26 -0.58 -6.38 18.73
CA ILE A 26 -1.75 -5.60 19.12
C ILE A 26 -1.87 -5.45 20.65
N ASN A 27 -1.40 -6.41 21.40
CA ASN A 27 -1.62 -6.51 22.85
C ASN A 27 -0.55 -5.82 23.70
N LYS A 28 0.60 -5.49 23.12
CA LYS A 28 1.73 -4.90 23.85
C LYS A 28 1.91 -3.43 23.56
N GLY A 29 1.81 -2.59 24.60
CA GLY A 29 2.38 -1.26 24.72
C GLY A 29 1.40 -0.12 24.91
N THR A 30 1.82 1.11 24.54
CA THR A 30 1.13 2.37 24.83
C THR A 30 -0.21 2.47 24.12
N ARG A 31 -1.26 2.73 24.85
CA ARG A 31 -2.61 3.04 24.35
C ARG A 31 -2.91 4.52 24.55
N PRO A 32 -3.68 5.17 23.70
CA PRO A 32 -4.24 4.66 22.44
C PRO A 32 -3.17 4.56 21.35
N CYS A 33 -3.37 3.67 20.39
CA CYS A 33 -2.46 3.49 19.26
C CYS A 33 -3.19 2.94 18.02
N PHE A 34 -2.51 3.01 16.88
CA PHE A 34 -2.95 2.35 15.65
C PHE A 34 -2.03 1.18 15.31
N PHE A 35 -2.62 0.15 14.74
CA PHE A 35 -1.92 -0.99 14.17
C PHE A 35 -2.21 -1.03 12.67
N ILE A 36 -1.18 -1.18 11.83
CA ILE A 36 -1.32 -1.25 10.38
C ILE A 36 -1.18 -2.70 9.95
N ASP A 37 -2.25 -3.27 9.41
CA ASP A 37 -2.29 -4.61 8.87
C ASP A 37 -2.47 -4.60 7.34
N LEU A 38 -1.79 -5.50 6.66
CA LEU A 38 -1.98 -5.78 5.23
C LEU A 38 -2.81 -7.05 5.12
N ILE A 39 -4.10 -6.91 4.79
CA ILE A 39 -5.04 -8.01 4.72
C ILE A 39 -4.75 -8.89 3.49
N ASP A 40 -4.53 -8.24 2.35
CA ASP A 40 -4.32 -8.95 1.07
C ASP A 40 -3.34 -8.18 0.18
N TYR A 41 -2.57 -8.94 -0.59
CA TYR A 41 -1.66 -8.42 -1.59
C TYR A 41 -1.74 -9.27 -2.86
N GLN A 42 -2.17 -8.64 -3.93
CA GLN A 42 -2.24 -9.24 -5.24
C GLN A 42 -1.25 -8.58 -6.18
N LYS A 43 -0.59 -9.39 -7.00
CA LYS A 43 0.36 -8.93 -8.00
C LYS A 43 0.17 -9.71 -9.29
N GLU A 44 -0.04 -8.98 -10.38
CA GLU A 44 -0.22 -9.54 -11.71
C GLU A 44 0.73 -8.88 -12.70
N PHE A 45 1.25 -9.65 -13.64
CA PHE A 45 2.07 -9.14 -14.73
C PHE A 45 1.17 -8.81 -15.91
N ASN A 46 1.04 -7.52 -16.24
CA ASN A 46 0.27 -7.08 -17.40
C ASN A 46 1.07 -7.10 -18.71
N SER A 47 2.39 -7.05 -18.60
CA SER A 47 3.31 -7.11 -19.72
C SER A 47 4.74 -7.35 -19.20
N ASN A 48 5.70 -7.49 -20.13
CA ASN A 48 7.12 -7.61 -19.75
C ASN A 48 7.67 -6.40 -18.99
N TYR A 49 6.93 -5.28 -18.97
CA TYR A 49 7.42 -4.01 -18.40
C TYR A 49 6.54 -3.44 -17.28
N ARG A 50 5.33 -4.00 -17.07
CA ARG A 50 4.37 -3.49 -16.11
C ARG A 50 3.80 -4.60 -15.24
N GLU A 51 3.73 -4.31 -13.95
CA GLU A 51 3.02 -5.12 -12.97
C GLU A 51 1.85 -4.32 -12.40
N PHE A 52 0.72 -4.98 -12.21
CA PHE A 52 -0.41 -4.48 -11.44
C PHE A 52 -0.28 -4.98 -10.02
N LYS A 53 -0.53 -4.08 -9.06
CA LYS A 53 -0.55 -4.41 -7.64
C LYS A 53 -1.85 -3.93 -7.03
N LYS A 54 -2.46 -4.79 -6.23
CA LYS A 54 -3.58 -4.42 -5.36
C LYS A 54 -3.21 -4.76 -3.92
N LEU A 55 -3.39 -3.80 -3.03
CA LEU A 55 -3.12 -3.93 -1.61
C LEU A 55 -4.37 -3.55 -0.83
N ASP A 56 -4.82 -4.44 0.04
CA ASP A 56 -5.93 -4.21 0.95
C ASP A 56 -5.39 -4.05 2.38
N PHE A 57 -5.64 -2.88 2.97
CA PHE A 57 -5.16 -2.51 4.29
C PHE A 57 -6.30 -2.46 5.31
N ASP A 58 -5.97 -2.78 6.54
CA ASP A 58 -6.78 -2.51 7.73
C ASP A 58 -5.94 -1.72 8.74
N ILE A 59 -6.34 -0.50 9.04
CA ILE A 59 -5.74 0.30 10.10
C ILE A 59 -6.62 0.17 11.33
N ILE A 60 -6.11 -0.50 12.36
CA ILE A 60 -6.86 -0.85 13.56
C ILE A 60 -6.55 0.17 14.65
N TYR A 61 -7.58 0.83 15.16
CA TYR A 61 -7.48 1.71 16.32
C TYR A 61 -7.69 0.92 17.60
N ILE A 62 -6.74 1.03 18.51
CA ILE A 62 -6.79 0.41 19.83
C ILE A 62 -7.02 1.53 20.87
N PRO A 63 -8.21 1.58 21.49
CA PRO A 63 -8.56 2.66 22.41
C PRO A 63 -7.74 2.61 23.69
N GLU A 64 -7.73 3.72 24.44
CA GLU A 64 -6.98 3.86 25.69
C GLU A 64 -7.41 2.81 26.73
N LYS A 65 -8.71 2.61 26.87
CA LYS A 65 -9.30 1.62 27.79
C LYS A 65 -9.76 0.37 27.04
N GLN A 66 -9.51 -0.78 27.62
CA GLN A 66 -9.88 -2.09 27.04
C GLN A 66 -11.39 -2.24 26.83
N GLU A 67 -12.22 -1.55 27.63
CA GLU A 67 -13.68 -1.54 27.49
C GLU A 67 -14.17 -0.64 26.34
N GLY A 68 -13.29 0.20 25.78
CA GLY A 68 -13.52 1.07 24.64
C GLY A 68 -14.78 1.92 24.68
N ASN A 69 -14.68 3.18 24.29
CA ASN A 69 -15.83 4.04 24.06
C ASN A 69 -16.06 4.14 22.54
N THR A 70 -17.23 3.76 22.08
CA THR A 70 -17.61 3.83 20.66
C THR A 70 -17.39 5.24 20.09
N THR A 71 -17.70 6.29 20.85
CA THR A 71 -17.47 7.69 20.45
C THR A 71 -15.98 7.99 20.26
N GLU A 72 -15.12 7.54 21.16
CA GLU A 72 -13.66 7.69 21.03
C GLU A 72 -13.14 6.97 19.78
N ILE A 73 -13.60 5.74 19.55
CA ILE A 73 -13.19 4.93 18.40
C ILE A 73 -13.56 5.62 17.08
N TYR A 74 -14.82 6.00 16.90
CA TYR A 74 -15.27 6.66 15.69
C TYR A 74 -14.64 8.04 15.50
N SER A 75 -14.42 8.80 16.56
CA SER A 75 -13.71 10.08 16.49
C SER A 75 -12.28 9.92 15.98
N ALA A 76 -11.56 8.90 16.45
CA ALA A 76 -10.20 8.62 15.97
C ALA A 76 -10.19 8.16 14.52
N LEU A 77 -11.17 7.35 14.09
CA LEU A 77 -11.30 6.92 12.71
C LEU A 77 -11.68 8.07 11.76
N GLU A 78 -12.55 8.98 12.20
CA GLU A 78 -12.89 10.19 11.43
C GLU A 78 -11.68 11.12 11.28
N ASP A 79 -10.89 11.31 12.34
CA ASP A 79 -9.67 12.11 12.28
C ASP A 79 -8.68 11.51 11.29
N LEU A 80 -8.55 10.18 11.27
CA LEU A 80 -7.73 9.47 10.31
C LEU A 80 -8.27 9.65 8.88
N ASP A 81 -9.57 9.48 8.68
CA ASP A 81 -10.24 9.64 7.39
C ASP A 81 -10.03 11.05 6.82
N ASN A 82 -10.25 12.06 7.64
CA ASN A 82 -10.05 13.46 7.25
C ASN A 82 -8.59 13.76 6.88
N ASN A 83 -7.62 13.09 7.53
CA ASN A 83 -6.20 13.27 7.24
C ASN A 83 -5.78 12.74 5.86
N PHE A 84 -6.54 11.84 5.26
CA PHE A 84 -6.34 11.36 3.91
C PHE A 84 -7.05 12.18 2.84
N GLU A 85 -7.93 13.11 3.24
CA GLU A 85 -8.71 13.88 2.28
C GLU A 85 -7.88 14.97 1.61
N VAL A 86 -7.87 14.93 0.28
CA VAL A 86 -7.25 15.93 -0.58
C VAL A 86 -8.22 16.28 -1.71
N ALA A 87 -8.74 17.51 -1.73
CA ALA A 87 -9.66 17.98 -2.75
C ALA A 87 -10.87 17.05 -3.03
N GLY A 88 -11.46 16.51 -1.95
CA GLY A 88 -12.64 15.63 -2.05
C GLY A 88 -12.31 14.17 -2.38
N ASN A 89 -11.05 13.81 -2.45
CA ASN A 89 -10.60 12.43 -2.67
C ASN A 89 -9.78 11.93 -1.49
N LYS A 90 -9.82 10.63 -1.24
CA LYS A 90 -8.93 9.98 -0.26
C LYS A 90 -7.64 9.58 -0.97
N ILE A 91 -6.53 10.18 -0.56
CA ILE A 91 -5.23 10.03 -1.24
C ILE A 91 -4.15 9.70 -0.23
N LEU A 92 -3.41 8.62 -0.51
CA LEU A 92 -2.16 8.31 0.16
C LEU A 92 -0.99 8.80 -0.69
N VAL A 93 -0.15 9.65 -0.13
CA VAL A 93 1.07 10.13 -0.78
C VAL A 93 2.22 9.23 -0.33
N VAL A 94 2.84 8.56 -1.29
CA VAL A 94 3.94 7.62 -1.04
C VAL A 94 5.20 8.11 -1.74
N ALA A 95 6.33 8.11 -1.02
CA ALA A 95 7.61 8.40 -1.63
C ALA A 95 7.99 7.36 -2.68
N ASP A 96 8.49 7.79 -3.81
CA ASP A 96 8.88 6.95 -4.94
C ASP A 96 10.27 7.34 -5.44
N GLU A 97 11.08 6.34 -5.76
CA GLU A 97 12.46 6.55 -6.20
C GLU A 97 12.57 7.21 -7.59
N GLU A 98 11.54 7.07 -8.44
CA GLU A 98 11.57 7.58 -9.82
C GLU A 98 10.95 8.96 -9.97
N VAL A 99 9.86 9.21 -9.26
CA VAL A 99 9.04 10.42 -9.43
C VAL A 99 8.93 11.24 -8.15
N GLU A 100 9.80 10.96 -7.17
CA GLU A 100 9.82 11.59 -5.84
C GLU A 100 8.59 11.26 -4.98
N LYS A 101 7.38 11.44 -5.49
CA LYS A 101 6.11 11.15 -4.80
C LYS A 101 5.07 10.61 -5.77
N ARG A 102 4.30 9.63 -5.30
CA ARG A 102 3.10 9.15 -6.00
C ARG A 102 1.87 9.41 -5.15
N TYR A 103 0.83 9.88 -5.80
CA TYR A 103 -0.48 10.13 -5.21
C TYR A 103 -1.40 8.97 -5.55
N LEU A 104 -1.72 8.16 -4.57
CA LEU A 104 -2.48 6.92 -4.76
C LEU A 104 -3.88 7.09 -4.17
N THR A 105 -4.90 6.89 -5.01
CA THR A 105 -6.29 6.95 -4.57
C THR A 105 -6.63 5.74 -3.72
N MET A 106 -7.17 6.01 -2.53
CA MET A 106 -7.71 4.98 -1.65
C MET A 106 -9.13 4.65 -2.10
N LYS A 107 -9.40 3.38 -2.36
CA LYS A 107 -10.69 2.86 -2.83
C LYS A 107 -11.37 2.04 -1.74
N ASN A 108 -12.69 1.91 -1.83
CA ASN A 108 -13.48 1.05 -0.94
C ASN A 108 -13.24 1.34 0.55
N VAL A 109 -13.15 2.63 0.90
CA VAL A 109 -12.92 3.05 2.29
C VAL A 109 -14.13 2.69 3.15
N MET A 110 -13.88 1.95 4.23
CA MET A 110 -14.89 1.55 5.20
C MET A 110 -14.38 1.76 6.62
N MET A 111 -15.27 2.20 7.50
CA MET A 111 -15.02 2.31 8.95
C MET A 111 -16.04 1.51 9.71
N HIS A 112 -15.60 0.70 10.66
CA HIS A 112 -16.48 -0.05 11.56
C HIS A 112 -15.79 -0.40 12.88
N GLU A 113 -16.58 -0.75 13.87
CA GLU A 113 -16.12 -1.24 15.16
C GLU A 113 -16.40 -2.73 15.30
N VAL A 114 -15.37 -3.48 15.68
CA VAL A 114 -15.46 -4.90 16.02
C VAL A 114 -14.67 -5.17 17.28
N ASP A 115 -15.28 -5.87 18.25
CA ASP A 115 -14.62 -6.26 19.51
C ASP A 115 -13.94 -5.10 20.26
N LYS A 116 -14.58 -3.93 20.26
CA LYS A 116 -14.05 -2.71 20.89
C LYS A 116 -12.78 -2.15 20.24
N LEU A 117 -12.53 -2.52 18.99
CA LEU A 117 -11.48 -1.98 18.15
C LEU A 117 -12.10 -1.25 16.96
N GLY A 118 -11.49 -0.14 16.56
CA GLY A 118 -11.88 0.57 15.35
C GLY A 118 -11.13 0.03 14.15
N HIS A 119 -11.83 -0.20 13.04
CA HIS A 119 -11.26 -0.66 11.78
C HIS A 119 -11.45 0.38 10.69
N TYR A 120 -10.38 0.75 10.04
CA TYR A 120 -10.36 1.62 8.86
C TYR A 120 -9.75 0.84 7.69
N GLN A 121 -10.61 0.37 6.79
CA GLN A 121 -10.22 -0.50 5.69
C GLN A 121 -10.26 0.23 4.36
N PHE A 122 -9.31 -0.05 3.50
CA PHE A 122 -9.26 0.50 2.15
C PHE A 122 -8.37 -0.33 1.22
N SER A 123 -8.54 -0.11 -0.08
CA SER A 123 -7.74 -0.74 -1.13
C SER A 123 -6.92 0.30 -1.88
N ILE A 124 -5.73 -0.06 -2.28
CA ILE A 124 -4.90 0.70 -3.22
C ILE A 124 -4.58 -0.17 -4.43
N GLU A 125 -4.82 0.36 -5.62
CA GLU A 125 -4.47 -0.26 -6.88
C GLU A 125 -3.48 0.62 -7.63
N LEU A 126 -2.41 0.03 -8.13
CA LEU A 126 -1.41 0.76 -8.88
C LEU A 126 -0.76 -0.10 -9.97
N TYR A 127 -0.29 0.57 -11.01
CA TYR A 127 0.61 0.00 -11.98
C TYR A 127 2.04 0.44 -11.67
N ASP A 128 2.95 -0.52 -11.61
CA ASP A 128 4.36 -0.29 -11.35
C ASP A 128 5.21 -0.82 -12.49
N ARG A 129 6.44 -0.33 -12.63
CA ARG A 129 7.39 -0.89 -13.58
C ARG A 129 7.95 -2.20 -13.05
N TYR A 130 8.02 -3.18 -13.94
CA TYR A 130 8.68 -4.43 -13.63
C TYR A 130 10.20 -4.24 -13.70
N ARG A 131 10.87 -4.43 -12.56
CA ARG A 131 12.32 -4.18 -12.41
C ARG A 131 13.12 -5.44 -12.16
N LYS A 132 12.66 -6.60 -12.61
CA LYS A 132 13.50 -7.78 -12.50
C LYS A 132 14.68 -7.62 -13.47
N PRO A 133 15.93 -7.81 -13.02
CA PRO A 133 17.06 -7.86 -13.96
C PRO A 133 16.76 -8.92 -15.01
N ILE A 134 16.95 -8.56 -16.27
CA ILE A 134 16.84 -9.49 -17.39
C ILE A 134 18.07 -10.39 -17.29
N ASP A 135 17.89 -11.57 -16.74
CA ASP A 135 18.95 -12.57 -16.55
C ASP A 135 18.99 -13.58 -17.72
N TYR A 136 18.82 -13.04 -18.92
CA TYR A 136 19.06 -13.81 -20.14
C TYR A 136 19.90 -12.98 -21.10
N GLU A 137 20.80 -13.65 -21.81
CA GLU A 137 21.59 -13.02 -22.85
C GLU A 137 20.65 -12.44 -23.93
N LEU A 138 20.70 -11.12 -24.09
CA LEU A 138 20.06 -10.49 -25.25
C LEU A 138 20.76 -11.00 -26.49
N MET A 139 20.00 -11.51 -27.45
CA MET A 139 20.54 -11.83 -28.75
C MET A 139 21.07 -10.54 -29.38
N GLN A 140 22.38 -10.35 -29.33
CA GLN A 140 23.03 -9.14 -29.82
C GLN A 140 23.20 -9.16 -31.35
N GLU A 141 23.27 -10.37 -31.96
CA GLU A 141 23.42 -10.52 -33.38
C GLU A 141 22.58 -11.69 -33.91
N LEU A 142 21.82 -11.45 -34.98
CA LEU A 142 21.12 -12.47 -35.71
C LEU A 142 21.96 -12.83 -36.97
N HIS A 143 22.64 -13.96 -36.94
CA HIS A 143 23.34 -14.47 -38.12
C HIS A 143 22.37 -15.24 -39.02
N LEU A 144 21.94 -14.62 -40.11
CA LEU A 144 21.16 -15.27 -41.17
C LEU A 144 22.11 -15.85 -42.22
N ASN A 145 22.29 -17.16 -42.21
CA ASN A 145 22.99 -17.87 -43.27
C ASN A 145 22.01 -18.19 -44.40
N PHE A 146 22.03 -17.36 -45.43
CA PHE A 146 21.37 -17.72 -46.69
C PHE A 146 22.30 -18.64 -47.49
N ASN A 147 21.99 -19.92 -47.55
CA ASN A 147 22.59 -20.79 -48.56
C ASN A 147 22.03 -20.35 -49.91
N LYS A 148 22.84 -19.65 -50.70
CA LYS A 148 22.56 -19.52 -52.14
C LYS A 148 22.61 -20.92 -52.72
N GLY A 149 21.44 -21.47 -53.02
CA GLY A 149 21.38 -22.68 -53.84
C GLY A 149 22.09 -22.40 -55.17
N ASP A 150 23.07 -23.21 -55.46
CA ASP A 150 23.69 -23.20 -56.79
C ASP A 150 22.63 -23.58 -57.85
N ASP A 151 22.19 -22.60 -58.61
CA ASP A 151 21.46 -22.81 -59.83
C ASP A 151 22.45 -23.43 -60.81
N LYS A 152 22.28 -24.73 -61.09
CA LYS A 152 22.82 -25.38 -62.24
C LYS A 152 21.78 -25.41 -63.34
#